data_3d7475c4fad85195394c2ce113378a93
#
_entry.id   3d7475c4fad85195394c2ce113378a93
#
_cell.length_a   1.000
_cell.length_b   1.000
_cell.length_c   1.000
_cell.angle_alpha   90.00
_cell.angle_beta   90.00
_cell.angle_gamma   90.00
#
_symmetry.space_group_name_H-M   'P 1'
#
loop_
_entity.id
_entity.type
_entity.pdbx_description
1 polymer ?
#
loop_
_entity_poly.entity_id
_entity_poly.type
_entity_poly.pdbx_seq_one_letter_code
_entity_poly.pdbx_strand_id
1 'polypeptide(L)'
;MVALTWDDTGKRQYEMGTDHGVLYPMTTTGTYGTGVAWNGLTAVTESPDGAEANDMYADNIKYASLRSAETFGATIEAYTFPDEFIPCDGGAEVTDGVVFGQQSRSKFGFSYRTQIGNDAKQDAGYKLHLVYGATASPSEKSYETINDSPEGMTFSWEIDTDPVSVEGHPELKPVASITIDSTKVDKKKLTALEKKLYGDTTGEPTLPLPGEVYTMLKAAA
;
A
#
# COMPACT_ATOMS: atom_id res chain seq x y z
N MET A 1 17.76 36.89 -3.42
CA MET A 1 17.05 36.06 -2.46
C MET A 1 15.58 36.13 -2.81
N VAL A 2 14.94 34.99 -3.03
CA VAL A 2 13.49 34.95 -3.24
C VAL A 2 12.86 34.82 -1.86
N ALA A 3 11.93 35.73 -1.52
CA ALA A 3 11.16 35.65 -0.28
C ALA A 3 10.21 34.44 -0.35
N LEU A 4 9.97 33.79 0.81
CA LEU A 4 8.97 32.75 0.90
C LEU A 4 7.57 33.36 0.76
N THR A 5 6.71 32.67 0.02
CA THR A 5 5.28 32.99 -0.12
C THR A 5 4.45 31.81 0.36
N TRP A 6 3.32 32.07 1.01
CA TRP A 6 2.41 31.06 1.52
C TRP A 6 1.07 31.22 0.83
N ASP A 7 0.34 30.11 0.69
CA ASP A 7 -1.05 30.08 0.23
C ASP A 7 -1.31 30.72 -1.13
N ASP A 8 -0.32 30.70 -2.03
CA ASP A 8 -0.51 31.13 -3.39
C ASP A 8 -1.61 30.31 -4.07
N THR A 9 -2.42 30.98 -4.91
CA THR A 9 -3.48 30.33 -5.68
C THR A 9 -2.90 29.21 -6.56
N GLY A 10 -3.52 28.04 -6.52
CA GLY A 10 -3.07 26.83 -7.23
C GLY A 10 -1.99 26.01 -6.49
N LYS A 11 -1.47 26.50 -5.37
CA LYS A 11 -0.47 25.79 -4.55
C LYS A 11 -1.05 25.19 -3.26
N ARG A 12 -2.32 25.45 -2.94
CA ARG A 12 -3.02 24.87 -1.79
C ARG A 12 -3.47 23.46 -2.14
N GLN A 13 -2.55 22.50 -1.99
CA GLN A 13 -2.81 21.09 -2.32
C GLN A 13 -3.41 20.35 -1.14
N TYR A 14 -4.28 19.40 -1.42
CA TYR A 14 -4.85 18.46 -0.47
C TYR A 14 -4.97 17.08 -1.13
N GLU A 15 -5.02 16.05 -0.30
CA GLU A 15 -5.26 14.67 -0.74
C GLU A 15 -6.64 14.24 -0.26
N MET A 16 -7.34 13.46 -1.09
CA MET A 16 -8.67 12.94 -0.77
C MET A 16 -8.92 11.63 -1.49
N GLY A 17 -9.85 10.86 -0.93
CA GLY A 17 -10.34 9.63 -1.54
C GLY A 17 -9.26 8.55 -1.68
N THR A 18 -9.73 7.33 -1.83
CA THR A 18 -8.89 6.18 -2.20
C THR A 18 -9.60 5.40 -3.29
N ASP A 19 -8.85 4.95 -4.29
CA ASP A 19 -9.38 4.18 -5.40
C ASP A 19 -8.33 3.21 -5.98
N HIS A 20 -8.71 2.45 -7.00
CA HIS A 20 -7.83 1.55 -7.75
C HIS A 20 -7.04 0.58 -6.87
N GLY A 21 -7.70 0.01 -5.83
CA GLY A 21 -7.13 -1.07 -5.03
C GLY A 21 -6.83 -2.29 -5.90
N VAL A 22 -5.63 -2.86 -5.77
CA VAL A 22 -5.24 -4.11 -6.43
C VAL A 22 -4.52 -5.00 -5.43
N LEU A 23 -4.96 -6.23 -5.31
CA LEU A 23 -4.33 -7.30 -4.57
C LEU A 23 -3.37 -8.07 -5.47
N TYR A 24 -2.17 -8.35 -4.99
CA TYR A 24 -1.18 -9.22 -5.65
C TYR A 24 -0.82 -10.37 -4.71
N PRO A 25 -1.49 -11.53 -4.78
CA PRO A 25 -1.17 -12.67 -3.94
C PRO A 25 0.28 -13.10 -4.13
N MET A 26 0.98 -13.41 -3.03
CA MET A 26 2.33 -13.94 -3.13
C MET A 26 2.28 -15.44 -3.40
N THR A 27 3.06 -15.87 -4.38
CA THR A 27 3.22 -17.29 -4.71
C THR A 27 4.13 -17.99 -3.69
N THR A 28 4.11 -19.30 -3.67
CA THR A 28 5.00 -20.12 -2.82
C THR A 28 6.49 -19.93 -3.15
N THR A 29 6.81 -19.38 -4.31
CA THR A 29 8.18 -19.05 -4.73
C THR A 29 8.65 -17.67 -4.27
N GLY A 30 7.80 -16.91 -3.56
CA GLY A 30 8.13 -15.58 -3.07
C GLY A 30 8.00 -14.45 -4.10
N THR A 31 7.38 -14.73 -5.24
CA THR A 31 7.05 -13.74 -6.28
C THR A 31 5.58 -13.35 -6.18
N TYR A 32 5.23 -12.16 -6.66
CA TYR A 32 3.83 -11.74 -6.73
C TYR A 32 3.15 -12.39 -7.95
N GLY A 33 1.97 -12.94 -7.72
CA GLY A 33 1.10 -13.49 -8.76
C GLY A 33 0.36 -12.39 -9.53
N THR A 34 -0.59 -12.83 -10.36
CA THR A 34 -1.46 -11.94 -11.13
C THR A 34 -2.29 -11.06 -10.20
N GLY A 35 -2.29 -9.75 -10.46
CA GLY A 35 -3.05 -8.78 -9.70
C GLY A 35 -4.55 -8.91 -9.91
N VAL A 36 -5.31 -8.73 -8.84
CA VAL A 36 -6.76 -8.77 -8.84
C VAL A 36 -7.32 -7.47 -8.30
N ALA A 37 -8.29 -6.89 -9.01
CA ALA A 37 -8.90 -5.63 -8.59
C ALA A 37 -9.65 -5.78 -7.26
N TRP A 38 -9.33 -4.95 -6.28
CA TRP A 38 -10.05 -4.89 -5.02
C TRP A 38 -11.14 -3.83 -5.08
N ASN A 39 -12.34 -4.27 -5.36
CA ASN A 39 -13.52 -3.41 -5.43
C ASN A 39 -14.06 -3.09 -4.02
N GLY A 40 -14.75 -1.96 -3.89
CA GLY A 40 -15.41 -1.58 -2.64
C GLY A 40 -14.45 -1.07 -1.55
N LEU A 41 -13.23 -0.69 -1.90
CA LEU A 41 -12.27 -0.08 -0.98
C LEU A 41 -12.84 1.25 -0.43
N THR A 42 -12.91 1.37 0.90
CA THR A 42 -13.44 2.57 1.57
C THR A 42 -12.34 3.42 2.18
N ALA A 43 -11.34 2.79 2.79
CA ALA A 43 -10.20 3.51 3.38
C ALA A 43 -8.94 2.64 3.39
N VAL A 44 -7.80 3.28 3.37
CA VAL A 44 -6.50 2.72 3.74
C VAL A 44 -5.85 3.69 4.73
N THR A 45 -5.62 3.21 5.95
CA THR A 45 -5.00 4.01 7.01
C THR A 45 -3.60 3.48 7.26
N GLU A 46 -2.59 4.26 6.91
CA GLU A 46 -1.19 3.91 7.17
C GLU A 46 -0.86 4.12 8.65
N SER A 47 -0.24 3.13 9.27
CA SER A 47 0.12 3.11 10.70
C SER A 47 1.56 2.61 10.86
N PRO A 48 2.57 3.42 10.49
CA PRO A 48 3.96 3.03 10.68
C PRO A 48 4.26 2.90 12.17
N ASP A 49 5.08 1.90 12.54
CA ASP A 49 5.51 1.62 13.91
C ASP A 49 7.03 1.50 13.99
N GLY A 50 7.57 1.44 15.20
CA GLY A 50 9.01 1.35 15.42
C GLY A 50 9.68 2.73 15.45
N ALA A 51 10.97 2.75 15.12
CA ALA A 51 11.83 3.95 15.18
C ALA A 51 11.89 4.63 16.56
N GLU A 52 11.44 3.96 17.62
CA GLU A 52 11.52 4.48 18.98
C GLU A 52 12.98 4.65 19.42
N ALA A 53 13.22 5.75 20.12
CA ALA A 53 14.54 6.06 20.63
C ALA A 53 14.77 5.36 21.98
N ASN A 54 15.75 4.45 22.04
CA ASN A 54 16.24 3.91 23.29
C ASN A 54 17.50 4.67 23.71
N ASP A 55 17.37 5.47 24.77
CA ASP A 55 18.42 6.33 25.27
C ASP A 55 19.32 5.58 26.23
N MET A 56 20.61 5.60 25.95
CA MET A 56 21.65 5.06 26.83
C MET A 56 22.27 6.19 27.63
N TYR A 57 22.48 5.96 28.93
CA TYR A 57 23.09 6.92 29.84
C TYR A 57 24.39 6.35 30.40
N ALA A 58 25.44 7.18 30.43
CA ALA A 58 26.70 6.93 31.08
C ALA A 58 27.21 8.23 31.71
N ASP A 59 27.94 8.15 32.80
CA ASP A 59 28.49 9.29 33.54
C ASP A 59 27.43 10.39 33.90
N ASN A 60 26.20 9.96 34.16
CA ASN A 60 25.03 10.82 34.45
C ASN A 60 24.61 11.75 33.29
N ILE A 61 25.03 11.44 32.07
CA ILE A 61 24.60 12.15 30.86
C ILE A 61 24.02 11.16 29.82
N LYS A 62 23.19 11.68 28.91
CA LYS A 62 22.73 10.91 27.77
C LYS A 62 23.94 10.63 26.85
N TYR A 63 24.40 9.39 26.83
CA TYR A 63 25.56 8.96 26.07
C TYR A 63 25.28 8.70 24.62
N ALA A 64 24.16 8.03 24.32
CA ALA A 64 23.72 7.69 22.98
C ALA A 64 22.20 7.49 22.91
N SER A 65 21.64 7.59 21.73
CA SER A 65 20.25 7.24 21.45
C SER A 65 20.24 6.25 20.28
N LEU A 66 19.81 5.02 20.54
CA LEU A 66 19.64 3.99 19.52
C LEU A 66 18.19 4.00 19.03
N ARG A 67 17.99 3.85 17.71
CA ARG A 67 16.64 3.73 17.12
C ARG A 67 16.48 2.37 16.46
N SER A 68 15.35 1.71 16.69
CA SER A 68 14.95 0.52 15.95
C SER A 68 14.65 0.85 14.48
N ALA A 69 14.56 -0.17 13.65
CA ALA A 69 14.05 0.00 12.30
C ALA A 69 12.55 0.36 12.36
N GLU A 70 12.12 1.23 11.46
CA GLU A 70 10.71 1.51 11.22
C GLU A 70 10.09 0.34 10.46
N THR A 71 8.89 -0.05 10.85
CA THR A 71 8.04 -1.02 10.15
C THR A 71 6.83 -0.30 9.58
N PHE A 72 6.38 -0.71 8.40
CA PHE A 72 5.17 -0.17 7.80
C PHE A 72 4.00 -1.10 8.16
N GLY A 73 2.95 -0.54 8.73
CA GLY A 73 1.67 -1.18 8.97
C GLY A 73 0.56 -0.35 8.34
N ALA A 74 -0.58 -0.95 8.06
CA ALA A 74 -1.75 -0.23 7.60
C ALA A 74 -3.03 -1.00 7.94
N THR A 75 -4.15 -0.30 7.93
CA THR A 75 -5.49 -0.90 8.00
C THR A 75 -6.20 -0.68 6.67
N ILE A 76 -6.67 -1.75 6.06
CA ILE A 76 -7.48 -1.72 4.83
C ILE A 76 -8.94 -1.89 5.22
N GLU A 77 -9.79 -0.98 4.75
CA GLU A 77 -11.24 -1.07 4.96
C GLU A 77 -11.97 -1.16 3.62
N ALA A 78 -12.93 -2.06 3.52
CA ALA A 78 -13.69 -2.27 2.28
C ALA A 78 -15.07 -2.89 2.56
N TYR A 79 -16.02 -2.68 1.63
CA TYR A 79 -17.32 -3.36 1.66
C TYR A 79 -17.25 -4.80 1.17
N THR A 80 -16.20 -5.16 0.43
CA THR A 80 -16.01 -6.52 -0.12
C THR A 80 -14.52 -6.79 -0.33
N PHE A 81 -14.17 -8.01 -0.63
CA PHE A 81 -12.82 -8.44 -0.97
C PHE A 81 -12.85 -9.50 -2.09
N PRO A 82 -11.78 -9.61 -2.89
CA PRO A 82 -11.68 -10.62 -3.92
C PRO A 82 -11.43 -12.01 -3.29
N ASP A 83 -11.88 -13.07 -3.98
CA ASP A 83 -11.74 -14.46 -3.50
C ASP A 83 -10.26 -14.85 -3.30
N GLU A 84 -9.36 -14.28 -4.09
CA GLU A 84 -7.91 -14.46 -3.97
C GLU A 84 -7.32 -13.92 -2.66
N PHE A 85 -8.08 -13.11 -1.92
CA PHE A 85 -7.69 -12.64 -0.59
C PHE A 85 -7.98 -13.68 0.51
N ILE A 86 -8.85 -14.67 0.27
CA ILE A 86 -9.22 -15.69 1.26
C ILE A 86 -7.98 -16.35 1.90
N PRO A 87 -6.95 -16.80 1.15
CA PRO A 87 -5.73 -17.35 1.74
C PRO A 87 -4.91 -16.32 2.54
N CYS A 88 -5.01 -15.04 2.20
CA CYS A 88 -4.33 -13.97 2.93
C CYS A 88 -5.01 -13.67 4.27
N ASP A 89 -6.34 -13.83 4.33
CA ASP A 89 -7.14 -13.70 5.57
C ASP A 89 -7.18 -14.98 6.43
N GLY A 90 -6.43 -16.01 6.07
CA GLY A 90 -6.34 -17.26 6.84
C GLY A 90 -7.52 -18.21 6.57
N GLY A 91 -8.09 -18.16 5.37
CA GLY A 91 -9.06 -19.11 4.85
C GLY A 91 -8.43 -20.07 3.85
N ALA A 92 -9.05 -21.22 3.66
CA ALA A 92 -8.78 -22.12 2.54
C ALA A 92 -10.08 -22.55 1.91
N GLU A 93 -10.23 -22.29 0.63
CA GLU A 93 -11.37 -22.80 -0.15
C GLU A 93 -11.14 -24.28 -0.45
N VAL A 94 -12.01 -25.13 0.08
CA VAL A 94 -11.93 -26.59 -0.06
C VAL A 94 -12.75 -27.07 -1.25
N THR A 95 -13.82 -26.41 -1.54
CA THR A 95 -14.67 -26.56 -2.72
C THR A 95 -15.39 -25.25 -2.96
N ASP A 96 -15.90 -25.05 -4.18
CA ASP A 96 -16.56 -23.80 -4.58
C ASP A 96 -17.55 -23.28 -3.52
N GLY A 97 -17.25 -22.11 -2.97
CA GLY A 97 -18.06 -21.45 -1.95
C GLY A 97 -17.97 -22.01 -0.53
N VAL A 98 -17.06 -22.95 -0.23
CA VAL A 98 -16.84 -23.51 1.11
C VAL A 98 -15.44 -23.17 1.59
N VAL A 99 -15.35 -22.24 2.54
CA VAL A 99 -14.08 -21.75 3.08
C VAL A 99 -13.89 -22.24 4.51
N PHE A 100 -12.75 -22.90 4.77
CA PHE A 100 -12.32 -23.28 6.10
C PHE A 100 -11.41 -22.19 6.68
N GLY A 101 -11.81 -21.66 7.81
CA GLY A 101 -11.01 -20.65 8.53
C GLY A 101 -9.82 -21.23 9.30
N GLN A 102 -9.04 -20.34 9.95
CA GLN A 102 -7.93 -20.68 10.85
C GLN A 102 -6.78 -21.45 10.15
N GLN A 103 -6.58 -21.15 8.88
CA GLN A 103 -5.48 -21.68 8.09
C GLN A 103 -4.25 -20.73 8.12
N SER A 104 -3.14 -21.22 7.61
CA SER A 104 -1.93 -20.39 7.44
C SER A 104 -2.19 -19.24 6.49
N ARG A 105 -1.75 -18.05 6.87
CA ARG A 105 -1.93 -16.83 6.08
C ARG A 105 -0.85 -16.72 5.02
N SER A 106 -1.24 -16.34 3.82
CA SER A 106 -0.34 -16.04 2.71
C SER A 106 0.01 -14.56 2.70
N LYS A 107 1.24 -14.24 2.34
CA LYS A 107 1.66 -12.86 2.08
C LYS A 107 1.08 -12.36 0.77
N PHE A 108 0.98 -11.04 0.66
CA PHE A 108 0.52 -10.38 -0.55
C PHE A 108 1.20 -9.01 -0.73
N GLY A 109 1.09 -8.47 -1.94
CA GLY A 109 1.33 -7.08 -2.23
C GLY A 109 0.00 -6.36 -2.44
N PHE A 110 0.00 -5.06 -2.25
CA PHE A 110 -1.18 -4.23 -2.42
C PHE A 110 -0.82 -2.91 -3.08
N SER A 111 -1.67 -2.43 -3.98
CA SER A 111 -1.54 -1.06 -4.49
C SER A 111 -2.87 -0.34 -4.43
N TYR A 112 -2.82 0.97 -4.24
CA TYR A 112 -3.99 1.86 -4.24
C TYR A 112 -3.56 3.27 -4.63
N ARG A 113 -4.54 4.13 -4.91
CA ARG A 113 -4.28 5.53 -5.24
C ARG A 113 -5.05 6.45 -4.32
N THR A 114 -4.46 7.61 -4.04
CA THR A 114 -5.13 8.77 -3.44
C THR A 114 -5.14 9.92 -4.43
N GLN A 115 -6.24 10.67 -4.49
CA GLN A 115 -6.37 11.80 -5.40
C GLN A 115 -5.74 13.05 -4.83
N ILE A 116 -5.10 13.87 -5.68
CA ILE A 116 -4.55 15.17 -5.34
C ILE A 116 -5.43 16.24 -5.97
N GLY A 117 -5.96 17.12 -5.13
CA GLY A 117 -6.64 18.32 -5.54
C GLY A 117 -5.91 19.59 -5.11
N ASN A 118 -6.30 20.73 -5.69
CA ASN A 118 -5.90 22.03 -5.22
C ASN A 118 -7.09 23.01 -5.27
N ASP A 119 -6.89 24.21 -4.76
CA ASP A 119 -7.90 25.27 -4.73
C ASP A 119 -8.40 25.73 -6.11
N ALA A 120 -7.68 25.44 -7.20
CA ALA A 120 -8.06 25.76 -8.56
C ALA A 120 -8.64 24.54 -9.32
N LYS A 121 -8.27 23.31 -8.93
CA LYS A 121 -8.65 22.09 -9.64
C LYS A 121 -8.74 20.91 -8.68
N GLN A 122 -9.91 20.25 -8.61
CA GLN A 122 -10.13 19.10 -7.73
C GLN A 122 -9.37 17.84 -8.18
N ASP A 123 -9.15 17.71 -9.48
CA ASP A 123 -8.39 16.62 -10.09
C ASP A 123 -7.08 17.16 -10.66
N ALA A 124 -6.12 17.43 -9.79
CA ALA A 124 -4.79 17.91 -10.19
C ALA A 124 -3.82 16.75 -10.46
N GLY A 125 -4.06 15.59 -9.87
CA GLY A 125 -3.26 14.39 -10.00
C GLY A 125 -3.63 13.33 -8.96
N TYR A 126 -2.74 12.37 -8.76
CA TYR A 126 -2.91 11.30 -7.76
C TYR A 126 -1.55 10.85 -7.24
N LYS A 127 -1.56 10.22 -6.08
CA LYS A 127 -0.44 9.42 -5.59
C LYS A 127 -0.78 7.95 -5.76
N LEU A 128 0.18 7.20 -6.24
CA LEU A 128 0.14 5.75 -6.33
C LEU A 128 0.96 5.18 -5.18
N HIS A 129 0.36 4.33 -4.39
CA HIS A 129 0.96 3.66 -3.26
C HIS A 129 1.14 2.19 -3.59
N LEU A 130 2.34 1.66 -3.35
CA LEU A 130 2.70 0.26 -3.54
C LEU A 130 3.15 -0.29 -2.19
N VAL A 131 2.53 -1.36 -1.73
CA VAL A 131 2.83 -2.03 -0.45
C VAL A 131 3.33 -3.44 -0.73
N TYR A 132 4.43 -3.81 -0.10
CA TYR A 132 5.15 -5.05 -0.30
C TYR A 132 5.16 -5.91 0.96
N GLY A 133 5.18 -7.23 0.79
CA GLY A 133 5.37 -8.17 1.88
C GLY A 133 4.29 -8.11 2.97
N ALA A 134 3.08 -7.68 2.62
CA ALA A 134 1.99 -7.55 3.56
C ALA A 134 1.47 -8.91 4.04
N THR A 135 1.12 -8.98 5.32
CA THR A 135 0.45 -10.10 5.97
C THR A 135 -0.73 -9.54 6.76
N ALA A 136 -1.92 -10.05 6.51
CA ALA A 136 -3.11 -9.61 7.25
C ALA A 136 -3.15 -10.25 8.63
N SER A 137 -3.40 -9.46 9.66
CA SER A 137 -3.66 -9.93 11.03
C SER A 137 -5.12 -10.42 11.18
N PRO A 138 -5.41 -11.30 12.16
CA PRO A 138 -6.79 -11.66 12.48
C PRO A 138 -7.59 -10.41 12.85
N SER A 139 -8.65 -10.14 12.10
CA SER A 139 -9.49 -8.95 12.29
C SER A 139 -10.90 -9.32 12.70
N GLU A 140 -11.54 -8.46 13.47
CA GLU A 140 -12.94 -8.60 13.85
C GLU A 140 -13.86 -8.42 12.63
N LYS A 141 -14.88 -9.27 12.51
CA LYS A 141 -15.93 -9.14 11.50
C LYS A 141 -17.27 -9.07 12.20
N SER A 142 -17.97 -7.95 12.06
CA SER A 142 -19.31 -7.75 12.64
C SER A 142 -20.37 -8.04 11.58
N TYR A 143 -21.38 -8.80 11.95
CA TYR A 143 -22.54 -9.11 11.12
C TYR A 143 -23.80 -8.61 11.83
N GLU A 144 -24.49 -7.66 11.25
CA GLU A 144 -25.62 -6.99 11.84
C GLU A 144 -26.93 -7.32 11.11
N THR A 145 -28.04 -7.21 11.84
CA THR A 145 -29.38 -7.38 11.29
C THR A 145 -29.76 -6.16 10.43
N ILE A 146 -30.40 -6.41 9.30
CA ILE A 146 -30.99 -5.35 8.47
C ILE A 146 -32.13 -4.68 9.27
N ASN A 147 -32.07 -3.36 9.37
CA ASN A 147 -33.09 -2.50 9.97
C ASN A 147 -33.76 -1.62 8.88
N ASP A 148 -34.55 -0.66 9.30
CA ASP A 148 -35.25 0.31 8.42
C ASP A 148 -34.30 1.33 7.75
N SER A 149 -33.04 1.38 8.16
CA SER A 149 -31.97 2.16 7.53
C SER A 149 -30.78 1.25 7.19
N PRO A 150 -30.88 0.41 6.14
CA PRO A 150 -29.87 -0.60 5.84
C PRO A 150 -28.55 0.08 5.42
N GLU A 151 -27.46 -0.30 6.08
CA GLU A 151 -26.10 0.10 5.77
C GLU A 151 -25.28 -1.10 5.31
N GLY A 152 -24.30 -0.88 4.43
CA GLY A 152 -23.35 -1.90 4.01
C GLY A 152 -22.38 -2.22 5.15
N MET A 153 -22.13 -3.51 5.39
CA MET A 153 -21.10 -3.93 6.33
C MET A 153 -19.72 -3.54 5.79
N THR A 154 -18.88 -2.98 6.64
CA THR A 154 -17.48 -2.66 6.32
C THR A 154 -16.59 -3.70 6.99
N PHE A 155 -15.73 -4.32 6.20
CA PHE A 155 -14.67 -5.19 6.69
C PHE A 155 -13.40 -4.37 6.90
N SER A 156 -12.62 -4.75 7.91
CA SER A 156 -11.35 -4.08 8.26
C SER A 156 -10.28 -5.14 8.46
N TRP A 157 -9.11 -4.93 7.90
CA TRP A 157 -7.93 -5.80 8.06
C TRP A 157 -6.72 -4.96 8.41
N GLU A 158 -6.13 -5.26 9.54
CA GLU A 158 -4.81 -4.75 9.90
C GLU A 158 -3.74 -5.56 9.18
N ILE A 159 -2.77 -4.89 8.60
CA ILE A 159 -1.66 -5.51 7.89
C ILE A 159 -0.33 -5.08 8.47
N ASP A 160 0.55 -6.07 8.65
CA ASP A 160 1.97 -5.88 8.92
C ASP A 160 2.78 -6.18 7.67
N THR A 161 3.99 -5.63 7.59
CA THR A 161 4.81 -5.80 6.39
C THR A 161 6.22 -6.28 6.72
N ASP A 162 6.76 -7.11 5.83
CA ASP A 162 8.18 -7.44 5.80
C ASP A 162 8.86 -6.66 4.66
N PRO A 163 9.82 -5.76 4.97
CA PRO A 163 10.50 -4.97 3.96
C PRO A 163 11.24 -5.82 2.93
N VAL A 164 11.13 -5.46 1.67
CA VAL A 164 11.77 -6.14 0.53
C VAL A 164 13.02 -5.37 0.09
N SER A 165 14.09 -6.08 -0.23
CA SER A 165 15.33 -5.49 -0.72
C SER A 165 15.14 -4.78 -2.07
N VAL A 166 15.85 -3.67 -2.23
CA VAL A 166 15.87 -2.92 -3.50
C VAL A 166 17.01 -3.48 -4.37
N GLU A 167 16.68 -4.43 -5.25
CA GLU A 167 17.68 -5.08 -6.10
C GLU A 167 18.43 -4.08 -6.98
N GLY A 168 19.74 -4.25 -7.10
CA GLY A 168 20.62 -3.35 -7.85
C GLY A 168 20.98 -2.05 -7.12
N HIS A 169 20.46 -1.81 -5.90
CA HIS A 169 20.66 -0.60 -5.12
C HIS A 169 21.00 -0.91 -3.65
N PRO A 170 22.20 -1.47 -3.38
CA PRO A 170 22.61 -1.85 -2.02
C PRO A 170 22.77 -0.64 -1.07
N GLU A 171 22.81 0.57 -1.61
CA GLU A 171 22.81 1.83 -0.85
C GLU A 171 21.44 2.15 -0.22
N LEU A 172 20.36 1.58 -0.73
CA LEU A 172 19.01 1.74 -0.20
C LEU A 172 18.68 0.64 0.81
N LYS A 173 17.99 1.02 1.87
CA LYS A 173 17.46 0.03 2.82
C LYS A 173 16.29 -0.72 2.18
N PRO A 174 15.99 -1.96 2.66
CA PRO A 174 14.74 -2.63 2.30
C PRO A 174 13.52 -1.74 2.56
N VAL A 175 12.53 -1.81 1.67
CA VAL A 175 11.33 -0.98 1.70
C VAL A 175 10.07 -1.85 1.74
N ALA A 176 9.07 -1.42 2.49
CA ALA A 176 7.76 -2.04 2.52
C ALA A 176 6.70 -1.21 1.77
N SER A 177 6.95 0.09 1.58
CA SER A 177 6.04 0.97 0.85
C SER A 177 6.79 1.89 -0.10
N ILE A 178 6.17 2.18 -1.25
CA ILE A 178 6.64 3.17 -2.21
C ILE A 178 5.47 4.08 -2.57
N THR A 179 5.66 5.39 -2.45
CA THR A 179 4.67 6.39 -2.87
C THR A 179 5.18 7.15 -4.09
N ILE A 180 4.38 7.24 -5.13
CA ILE A 180 4.71 7.84 -6.41
C ILE A 180 3.72 8.96 -6.72
N ASP A 181 4.22 10.19 -6.82
CA ASP A 181 3.42 11.39 -7.11
C ASP A 181 3.34 11.60 -8.62
N SER A 182 2.14 11.44 -9.20
CA SER A 182 1.90 11.56 -10.64
C SER A 182 2.18 12.96 -11.20
N THR A 183 2.21 13.98 -10.34
CA THR A 183 2.48 15.36 -10.75
C THR A 183 3.97 15.64 -10.94
N LYS A 184 4.84 14.79 -10.39
CA LYS A 184 6.31 14.96 -10.36
C LYS A 184 7.04 13.99 -11.28
N VAL A 185 6.47 12.83 -11.51
CA VAL A 185 7.07 11.76 -12.34
C VAL A 185 6.75 11.99 -13.82
N ASP A 186 7.66 11.55 -14.70
CA ASP A 186 7.42 11.57 -16.14
C ASP A 186 6.21 10.70 -16.51
N LYS A 187 5.26 11.28 -17.27
CA LYS A 187 3.98 10.64 -17.60
C LYS A 187 4.14 9.34 -18.40
N LYS A 188 5.14 9.25 -19.29
CA LYS A 188 5.35 8.02 -20.09
C LYS A 188 5.84 6.88 -19.22
N LYS A 189 6.73 7.18 -18.26
CA LYS A 189 7.24 6.20 -17.30
C LYS A 189 6.16 5.76 -16.33
N LEU A 190 5.36 6.71 -15.83
CA LEU A 190 4.22 6.39 -14.98
C LEU A 190 3.21 5.49 -15.71
N THR A 191 2.85 5.82 -16.96
CA THR A 191 1.96 4.98 -17.79
C THR A 191 2.54 3.59 -18.03
N ALA A 192 3.86 3.45 -18.21
CA ALA A 192 4.49 2.14 -18.34
C ALA A 192 4.40 1.32 -17.04
N LEU A 193 4.58 1.97 -15.88
CA LEU A 193 4.39 1.34 -14.58
C LEU A 193 2.94 0.92 -14.35
N GLU A 194 1.99 1.78 -14.66
CA GLU A 194 0.55 1.49 -14.52
C GLU A 194 0.09 0.34 -15.41
N LYS A 195 0.60 0.24 -16.64
CA LYS A 195 0.36 -0.91 -17.50
C LYS A 195 0.86 -2.21 -16.88
N LYS A 196 1.96 -2.17 -16.17
CA LYS A 196 2.47 -3.34 -15.47
C LYS A 196 1.63 -3.68 -14.25
N LEU A 197 1.19 -2.68 -13.48
CA LEU A 197 0.36 -2.86 -12.30
C LEU A 197 -1.06 -3.34 -12.63
N TYR A 198 -1.67 -2.74 -13.64
CA TYR A 198 -3.09 -2.98 -13.96
C TYR A 198 -3.30 -3.93 -15.15
N GLY A 199 -2.21 -4.31 -15.81
CA GLY A 199 -2.26 -5.09 -17.05
C GLY A 199 -2.66 -4.25 -18.26
N ASP A 200 -2.44 -4.81 -19.43
CA ASP A 200 -2.92 -4.31 -20.72
C ASP A 200 -3.21 -5.48 -21.68
N THR A 201 -3.45 -5.18 -22.94
CA THR A 201 -3.73 -6.21 -23.97
C THR A 201 -2.56 -7.18 -24.21
N THR A 202 -1.38 -6.92 -23.66
CA THR A 202 -0.13 -7.67 -23.92
C THR A 202 0.45 -8.32 -22.68
N GLY A 203 0.02 -7.92 -21.46
CA GLY A 203 0.56 -8.41 -20.20
C GLY A 203 -0.47 -8.43 -19.07
N GLU A 204 -0.33 -9.42 -18.21
CA GLU A 204 -1.14 -9.53 -16.99
C GLU A 204 -0.71 -8.50 -15.95
N PRO A 205 -1.63 -8.07 -15.05
CA PRO A 205 -1.30 -7.18 -13.94
C PRO A 205 -0.33 -7.84 -12.98
N THR A 206 0.79 -7.18 -12.69
CA THR A 206 1.82 -7.68 -11.78
C THR A 206 2.38 -6.54 -10.92
N LEU A 207 2.77 -6.85 -9.68
CA LEU A 207 3.48 -5.90 -8.82
C LEU A 207 4.98 -5.97 -9.09
N PRO A 208 5.60 -4.94 -9.71
CA PRO A 208 7.03 -4.91 -9.92
C PRO A 208 7.77 -4.77 -8.59
N LEU A 209 8.92 -5.43 -8.45
CA LEU A 209 9.76 -5.31 -7.26
C LEU A 209 10.36 -3.89 -7.12
N PRO A 210 10.75 -3.47 -5.92
CA PRO A 210 11.25 -2.11 -5.67
C PRO A 210 12.40 -1.67 -6.59
N GLY A 211 13.37 -2.54 -6.88
CA GLY A 211 14.47 -2.26 -7.80
C GLY A 211 14.02 -2.03 -9.24
N GLU A 212 12.98 -2.73 -9.66
CA GLU A 212 12.38 -2.56 -10.97
C GLU A 212 11.60 -1.23 -11.07
N VAL A 213 10.80 -0.90 -10.05
CA VAL A 213 10.12 0.41 -9.96
C VAL A 213 11.13 1.55 -10.05
N TYR A 214 12.23 1.45 -9.30
CA TYR A 214 13.31 2.43 -9.37
C TYR A 214 13.87 2.56 -10.79
N THR A 215 14.17 1.45 -11.44
CA THR A 215 14.73 1.44 -12.81
C THR A 215 13.75 2.04 -13.83
N MET A 216 12.46 1.73 -13.71
CA MET A 216 11.42 2.27 -14.60
C MET A 216 11.23 3.78 -14.44
N LEU A 217 11.32 4.30 -13.22
CA LEU A 217 11.04 5.70 -12.92
C LEU A 217 12.29 6.59 -12.93
N LYS A 218 13.50 6.03 -12.81
CA LYS A 218 14.75 6.79 -12.84
C LYS A 218 14.81 7.66 -14.10
N ALA A 219 15.18 8.94 -13.93
CA ALA A 219 15.45 9.82 -15.07
C ALA A 219 16.55 9.20 -15.94
N ALA A 220 16.41 9.29 -17.27
CA ALA A 220 17.53 8.99 -18.16
C ALA A 220 18.65 10.00 -17.82
N ALA A 221 19.84 9.49 -17.54
CA ALA A 221 21.01 10.31 -17.27
C ALA A 221 21.41 11.09 -18.51
#